data_890d01fb9372d09e51becad1151c6da2
#
_entry.id   890d01fb9372d09e51becad1151c6da2
#
_cell.length_a   1.000
_cell.length_b   1.000
_cell.length_c   1.000
_cell.angle_alpha   90.00
_cell.angle_beta   90.00
_cell.angle_gamma   90.00
#
_symmetry.space_group_name_H-M   'P 1'
#
loop_
_entity.id
_entity.type
_entity.pdbx_description
1 polymer ?
#
loop_
_entity_poly.entity_id
_entity_poly.type
_entity_poly.pdbx_seq_one_letter_code
_entity_poly.pdbx_strand_id
1 'polypeptide(L)'
;MIPEPLAEFDTDEWSKKDFTERVRIGTNLYVLKGLGYPLAAYLFHAVKLSLFVLGWVFFCRFTPGLGTLRDFRSWIFDGTAFQKAFLWASLVEVMGFGCMSGPLGLRMWPPFTAFLHFLRPGTTKLPLVRGLPLLGTNTRTMLDVALYAALVVSLLRALVQPAIAASHLVPIVALLPLCALGDGTIALAGRFEHHFAMIVCFLLAGNWIAACKWVQLAIWFWAGVSKLTVAFGYVVPIMTANNPLLKSAALRRRLFVSYPDDLRPSRLAKTMAHAGTFLEFAAPLTLLFVTHHGPLLYVGMSFVLLLHGFILSNLPIAAVFEWNILSIYAAFFLFAAHPTVSLFAVGSVPLTVYLVVVLLVVPLIGNLVPSKVSFLLAMRYYAGNWAWNAWLFRRGSQRKLARLKRAAPLLREQLERFLSAEQAAQMDAGFLAFRALHLQGRVLGLLLPRATDGNPFREYTYVDGEAVAASALGWNFGEGHLADERLIAAVQEQCDFEEGELRVICVEAQPILGSTLHWRIVDANRGVLEEGHAQLSDLARRKPWDCGEA
;
A
#
# COMPACT_ATOMS: atom_id res chain seq x y z
N MET A 1 3.25 26.20 8.28
CA MET A 1 2.46 25.99 9.49
C MET A 1 1.69 24.71 9.26
N ILE A 2 2.04 23.66 10.00
CA ILE A 2 1.35 22.38 10.00
C ILE A 2 0.03 22.63 10.70
N PRO A 3 -1.10 22.04 10.23
CA PRO A 3 -2.37 22.24 10.89
C PRO A 3 -2.25 21.82 12.35
N GLU A 4 -2.61 22.71 13.27
CA GLU A 4 -2.76 22.34 14.66
C GLU A 4 -3.80 21.22 14.78
N PRO A 5 -3.63 20.30 15.75
CA PRO A 5 -4.64 19.31 16.05
C PRO A 5 -5.99 20.02 16.27
N LEU A 6 -7.06 19.33 15.96
CA LEU A 6 -8.45 19.82 16.02
C LEU A 6 -8.84 20.22 17.44
N ALA A 7 -8.46 21.39 17.88
CA ALA A 7 -8.74 21.92 19.23
C ALA A 7 -10.25 22.00 19.59
N GLU A 8 -11.14 21.76 18.63
CA GLU A 8 -12.59 21.83 18.78
C GLU A 8 -13.31 20.47 18.62
N PHE A 9 -12.57 19.35 18.53
CA PHE A 9 -13.15 18.04 18.31
C PHE A 9 -13.12 17.23 19.61
N ASP A 10 -14.24 17.21 20.33
CA ASP A 10 -14.44 16.34 21.48
C ASP A 10 -14.63 14.89 21.01
N THR A 11 -13.60 14.07 21.21
CA THR A 11 -13.58 12.66 20.82
C THR A 11 -14.52 11.81 21.67
N ASP A 12 -14.76 12.16 22.91
CA ASP A 12 -15.65 11.41 23.80
C ASP A 12 -17.10 11.66 23.40
N GLU A 13 -17.46 12.90 23.10
CA GLU A 13 -18.77 13.24 22.55
C GLU A 13 -18.97 12.60 21.16
N TRP A 14 -17.96 12.67 20.28
CA TRP A 14 -18.01 12.05 18.96
C TRP A 14 -18.22 10.54 19.05
N SER A 15 -17.58 9.86 20.00
CA SER A 15 -17.68 8.41 20.18
C SER A 15 -19.07 7.94 20.65
N LYS A 16 -19.89 8.83 21.23
CA LYS A 16 -21.26 8.54 21.68
C LYS A 16 -22.30 8.69 20.57
N LYS A 17 -21.96 9.39 19.48
CA LYS A 17 -22.87 9.65 18.36
C LYS A 17 -23.09 8.37 17.52
N ASP A 18 -24.16 8.36 16.74
CA ASP A 18 -24.42 7.30 15.77
C ASP A 18 -23.43 7.36 14.60
N PHE A 19 -23.46 6.35 13.73
CA PHE A 19 -22.57 6.25 12.58
C PHE A 19 -22.71 7.46 11.62
N THR A 20 -23.94 7.83 11.29
CA THR A 20 -24.25 8.93 10.37
C THR A 20 -23.59 10.23 10.82
N GLU A 21 -23.76 10.57 12.09
CA GLU A 21 -23.22 11.81 12.64
C GLU A 21 -21.69 11.75 12.80
N ARG A 22 -21.14 10.59 13.23
CA ARG A 22 -19.68 10.38 13.29
C ARG A 22 -19.02 10.59 11.93
N VAL A 23 -19.57 9.98 10.88
CA VAL A 23 -19.00 10.07 9.52
C VAL A 23 -19.20 11.49 8.98
N ARG A 24 -20.36 12.13 9.21
CA ARG A 24 -20.60 13.51 8.75
C ARG A 24 -19.61 14.49 9.36
N ILE A 25 -19.38 14.44 10.65
CA ILE A 25 -18.40 15.29 11.34
C ILE A 25 -16.99 14.97 10.85
N GLY A 26 -16.59 13.70 10.88
CA GLY A 26 -15.25 13.27 10.49
C GLY A 26 -14.90 13.63 9.05
N THR A 27 -15.81 13.40 8.08
CA THR A 27 -15.56 13.71 6.68
C THR A 27 -15.49 15.21 6.41
N ASN A 28 -16.31 16.01 7.08
CA ASN A 28 -16.24 17.47 6.95
C ASN A 28 -14.93 18.04 7.50
N LEU A 29 -14.48 17.53 8.63
CA LEU A 29 -13.19 17.90 9.20
C LEU A 29 -12.03 17.45 8.30
N TYR A 30 -12.10 16.23 7.77
CA TYR A 30 -11.09 15.70 6.86
C TYR A 30 -10.91 16.57 5.62
N VAL A 31 -12.00 17.06 5.02
CA VAL A 31 -11.94 17.97 3.85
C VAL A 31 -11.12 19.22 4.17
N LEU A 32 -11.26 19.78 5.36
CA LEU A 32 -10.58 21.02 5.74
C LEU A 32 -9.14 20.81 6.23
N LYS A 33 -8.89 19.76 6.99
CA LYS A 33 -7.64 19.56 7.75
C LYS A 33 -6.87 18.30 7.37
N GLY A 34 -7.45 17.43 6.52
CA GLY A 34 -6.90 16.11 6.23
C GLY A 34 -6.88 15.25 7.48
N LEU A 35 -5.88 14.36 7.59
CA LEU A 35 -5.66 13.52 8.76
C LEU A 35 -5.03 14.26 9.96
N GLY A 36 -4.69 15.55 9.78
CA GLY A 36 -4.19 16.37 10.90
C GLY A 36 -2.84 15.92 11.46
N TYR A 37 -1.94 15.39 10.65
CA TYR A 37 -0.65 14.89 11.11
C TYR A 37 0.22 15.97 11.78
N PRO A 38 0.83 15.66 12.95
CA PRO A 38 1.74 16.56 13.62
C PRO A 38 3.07 16.70 12.87
N LEU A 39 3.82 17.79 13.13
CA LEU A 39 5.15 18.04 12.55
C LEU A 39 6.08 16.84 12.72
N ALA A 40 6.02 16.19 13.87
CA ALA A 40 6.84 15.03 14.18
C ALA A 40 6.69 13.89 13.14
N ALA A 41 5.49 13.68 12.59
CA ALA A 41 5.27 12.68 11.54
C ALA A 41 5.99 13.02 10.24
N TYR A 42 6.00 14.29 9.85
CA TYR A 42 6.75 14.75 8.67
C TYR A 42 8.25 14.65 8.86
N LEU A 43 8.76 15.04 10.04
CA LEU A 43 10.18 14.90 10.39
C LEU A 43 10.60 13.44 10.40
N PHE A 44 9.77 12.55 10.94
CA PHE A 44 10.01 11.11 10.91
C PHE A 44 10.19 10.60 9.47
N HIS A 45 9.29 10.99 8.56
CA HIS A 45 9.39 10.58 7.15
C HIS A 45 10.60 11.21 6.44
N ALA A 46 10.97 12.45 6.76
CA ALA A 46 12.17 13.06 6.22
C ALA A 46 13.44 12.33 6.67
N VAL A 47 13.53 11.98 7.95
CA VAL A 47 14.65 11.17 8.49
C VAL A 47 14.68 9.79 7.84
N LYS A 48 13.54 9.11 7.77
CA LYS A 48 13.42 7.79 7.15
C LYS A 48 13.88 7.80 5.69
N LEU A 49 13.46 8.79 4.92
CA LEU A 49 13.87 8.95 3.53
C LEU A 49 15.38 9.22 3.40
N SER A 50 15.92 10.08 4.28
CA SER A 50 17.35 10.33 4.33
C SER A 50 18.13 9.04 4.63
N LEU A 51 17.66 8.25 5.59
CA LEU A 51 18.27 6.94 5.92
C LEU A 51 18.16 5.95 4.75
N PHE A 52 17.07 5.97 3.99
CA PHE A 52 16.91 5.14 2.80
C PHE A 52 17.97 5.47 1.75
N VAL A 53 18.14 6.76 1.42
CA VAL A 53 19.15 7.21 0.45
C VAL A 53 20.58 6.98 0.96
N LEU A 54 20.86 7.34 2.21
CA LEU A 54 22.19 7.16 2.81
C LEU A 54 22.56 5.68 2.97
N GLY A 55 21.60 4.81 3.24
CA GLY A 55 21.80 3.36 3.28
C GLY A 55 22.23 2.80 1.91
N TRP A 56 21.58 3.25 0.83
CA TRP A 56 22.02 2.92 -0.52
C TRP A 56 23.45 3.41 -0.80
N VAL A 57 23.76 4.68 -0.50
CA VAL A 57 25.11 5.24 -0.64
C VAL A 57 26.13 4.47 0.18
N PHE A 58 25.79 4.07 1.41
CA PHE A 58 26.64 3.24 2.26
C PHE A 58 26.98 1.90 1.60
N PHE A 59 25.99 1.19 1.07
CA PHE A 59 26.24 -0.09 0.40
C PHE A 59 26.98 0.06 -0.94
N CYS A 60 26.86 1.20 -1.62
CA CYS A 60 27.66 1.49 -2.80
C CYS A 60 29.17 1.57 -2.48
N ARG A 61 29.55 1.99 -1.25
CA ARG A 61 30.97 2.07 -0.84
C ARG A 61 31.72 0.73 -0.84
N PHE A 62 31.01 -0.39 -0.82
CA PHE A 62 31.62 -1.72 -0.95
C PHE A 62 32.07 -2.02 -2.39
N THR A 63 31.70 -1.18 -3.36
CA THR A 63 32.17 -1.24 -4.75
C THR A 63 33.24 -0.17 -4.97
N PRO A 64 34.45 -0.52 -5.44
CA PRO A 64 35.49 0.46 -5.70
C PRO A 64 35.01 1.58 -6.63
N GLY A 65 35.28 2.82 -6.25
CA GLY A 65 34.89 4.02 -7.02
C GLY A 65 33.46 4.51 -6.80
N LEU A 66 32.62 3.78 -6.04
CA LEU A 66 31.24 4.18 -5.78
C LEU A 66 31.04 4.68 -4.33
N GLY A 67 29.91 5.36 -4.08
CA GLY A 67 29.45 5.72 -2.74
C GLY A 67 30.12 6.97 -2.12
N THR A 68 30.89 7.74 -2.87
CA THR A 68 31.45 9.01 -2.43
C THR A 68 30.48 10.16 -2.73
N LEU A 69 30.07 10.89 -1.70
CA LEU A 69 29.13 12.02 -1.87
C LEU A 69 29.74 13.19 -2.66
N ARG A 70 31.08 13.35 -2.61
CA ARG A 70 31.77 14.42 -3.36
C ARG A 70 31.66 14.22 -4.87
N ASP A 71 31.76 12.96 -5.33
CA ASP A 71 31.76 12.59 -6.74
C ASP A 71 30.47 11.87 -7.15
N PHE A 72 29.36 12.23 -6.50
CA PHE A 72 28.06 11.56 -6.71
C PHE A 72 27.67 11.44 -8.20
N ARG A 73 27.95 12.47 -9.00
CA ARG A 73 27.63 12.51 -10.42
C ARG A 73 28.40 11.48 -11.25
N SER A 74 29.59 11.07 -10.81
CA SER A 74 30.43 10.13 -11.56
C SER A 74 29.96 8.68 -11.47
N TRP A 75 29.23 8.32 -10.40
CA TRP A 75 28.85 6.94 -10.14
C TRP A 75 27.33 6.69 -10.00
N ILE A 76 26.50 7.73 -9.89
CA ILE A 76 25.05 7.56 -9.69
C ILE A 76 24.39 6.70 -10.80
N PHE A 77 24.94 6.72 -12.00
CA PHE A 77 24.45 5.93 -13.14
C PHE A 77 25.32 4.71 -13.44
N ASP A 78 26.13 4.26 -12.46
CA ASP A 78 26.79 2.97 -12.55
C ASP A 78 25.81 1.80 -12.40
N GLY A 79 26.01 0.73 -13.19
CA GLY A 79 25.12 -0.43 -13.20
C GLY A 79 25.06 -1.14 -11.85
N THR A 80 26.20 -1.24 -11.13
CA THR A 80 26.25 -1.87 -9.81
C THR A 80 25.54 -1.01 -8.78
N ALA A 81 25.64 0.32 -8.88
CA ALA A 81 24.91 1.24 -8.02
C ALA A 81 23.39 1.09 -8.20
N PHE A 82 22.92 0.93 -9.44
CA PHE A 82 21.53 0.66 -9.76
C PHE A 82 21.04 -0.68 -9.19
N GLN A 83 21.80 -1.75 -9.39
CA GLN A 83 21.47 -3.07 -8.84
C GLN A 83 21.40 -3.03 -7.31
N LYS A 84 22.37 -2.38 -6.65
CA LYS A 84 22.37 -2.20 -5.20
C LYS A 84 21.18 -1.35 -4.70
N ALA A 85 20.67 -0.40 -5.48
CA ALA A 85 19.48 0.36 -5.11
C ALA A 85 18.25 -0.54 -4.98
N PHE A 86 18.04 -1.47 -5.90
CA PHE A 86 16.92 -2.42 -5.86
C PHE A 86 17.11 -3.51 -4.80
N LEU A 87 18.31 -4.01 -4.59
CA LEU A 87 18.62 -4.95 -3.50
C LEU A 87 18.41 -4.31 -2.13
N TRP A 88 18.84 -3.06 -1.96
CA TRP A 88 18.62 -2.28 -0.74
C TRP A 88 17.13 -1.99 -0.50
N ALA A 89 16.40 -1.55 -1.54
CA ALA A 89 14.97 -1.35 -1.44
C ALA A 89 14.23 -2.64 -1.07
N SER A 90 14.60 -3.78 -1.65
CA SER A 90 14.04 -5.08 -1.28
C SER A 90 14.33 -5.43 0.18
N LEU A 91 15.54 -5.22 0.67
CA LEU A 91 15.89 -5.45 2.07
C LEU A 91 15.06 -4.56 3.01
N VAL A 92 14.97 -3.25 2.70
CA VAL A 92 14.18 -2.28 3.47
C VAL A 92 12.72 -2.69 3.56
N GLU A 93 12.12 -3.14 2.45
CA GLU A 93 10.71 -3.55 2.42
C GLU A 93 10.46 -4.86 3.17
N VAL A 94 11.26 -5.91 2.94
CA VAL A 94 11.07 -7.20 3.64
C VAL A 94 11.36 -7.08 5.13
N MET A 95 12.18 -6.12 5.57
CA MET A 95 12.37 -5.81 6.99
C MET A 95 11.26 -4.91 7.55
N GLY A 96 10.37 -4.40 6.71
CA GLY A 96 9.26 -3.54 7.09
C GLY A 96 9.66 -2.10 7.41
N PHE A 97 10.80 -1.63 6.89
CA PHE A 97 11.23 -0.23 6.99
C PHE A 97 10.78 0.62 5.81
N GLY A 98 10.25 0.00 4.77
CA GLY A 98 9.76 0.67 3.58
C GLY A 98 8.50 1.49 3.82
N CYS A 99 7.67 1.61 2.80
CA CYS A 99 6.52 2.50 2.77
C CYS A 99 5.59 2.40 3.98
N MET A 100 5.48 1.22 4.60
CA MET A 100 4.55 0.96 5.69
C MET A 100 5.15 1.08 7.09
N SER A 101 6.32 1.65 7.26
CA SER A 101 6.85 2.00 8.57
C SER A 101 6.54 3.44 8.94
N GLY A 102 6.23 3.66 10.21
CA GLY A 102 5.91 4.98 10.74
C GLY A 102 4.40 5.24 10.90
N PRO A 103 4.03 6.47 11.24
CA PRO A 103 2.65 6.85 11.57
C PRO A 103 1.63 6.54 10.47
N LEU A 104 2.07 6.63 9.24
CA LEU A 104 1.23 6.43 8.06
C LEU A 104 1.15 4.97 7.65
N GLY A 105 2.12 4.19 8.08
CA GLY A 105 2.19 2.76 7.80
C GLY A 105 1.53 1.90 8.86
N LEU A 106 0.80 2.49 9.79
CA LEU A 106 0.10 1.77 10.86
C LEU A 106 1.04 0.95 11.78
N ARG A 107 2.37 1.20 11.69
CA ARG A 107 3.42 0.51 12.45
C ARG A 107 4.51 1.48 12.89
N MET A 108 4.37 1.97 14.10
CA MET A 108 5.31 2.94 14.67
C MET A 108 6.16 2.33 15.77
N TRP A 109 5.59 1.43 16.55
CA TRP A 109 6.20 0.91 17.76
C TRP A 109 5.86 -0.55 18.02
N PRO A 110 6.84 -1.39 18.36
CA PRO A 110 8.27 -1.07 18.34
C PRO A 110 8.78 -0.82 16.92
N PRO A 111 9.88 -0.06 16.73
CA PRO A 111 10.55 0.01 15.45
C PRO A 111 11.00 -1.40 15.05
N PHE A 112 11.15 -1.68 13.74
CA PHE A 112 11.46 -3.01 13.21
C PHE A 112 10.36 -4.06 13.40
N THR A 113 9.12 -3.63 13.51
CA THR A 113 7.99 -4.53 13.83
C THR A 113 7.87 -5.72 12.90
N ALA A 114 7.96 -5.52 11.57
CA ALA A 114 7.85 -6.63 10.62
C ALA A 114 9.04 -7.60 10.77
N PHE A 115 10.26 -7.08 10.88
CA PHE A 115 11.46 -7.90 11.12
C PHE A 115 11.33 -8.75 12.38
N LEU A 116 10.94 -8.14 13.50
CA LEU A 116 10.71 -8.85 14.76
C LEU A 116 9.60 -9.90 14.65
N HIS A 117 8.52 -9.57 13.93
CA HIS A 117 7.39 -10.46 13.69
C HIS A 117 7.81 -11.70 12.89
N PHE A 118 8.53 -11.50 11.80
CA PHE A 118 8.95 -12.57 10.91
C PHE A 118 10.04 -13.48 11.51
N LEU A 119 10.80 -12.99 12.47
CA LEU A 119 11.78 -13.78 13.22
C LEU A 119 11.21 -14.48 14.46
N ARG A 120 9.92 -14.31 14.77
CA ARG A 120 9.32 -14.86 15.99
C ARG A 120 8.40 -16.05 15.69
N PRO A 121 8.77 -17.28 16.10
CA PRO A 121 7.91 -18.46 15.91
C PRO A 121 6.58 -18.29 16.63
N GLY A 122 5.52 -18.85 16.07
CA GLY A 122 4.15 -18.79 16.59
C GLY A 122 3.41 -17.49 16.32
N THR A 123 3.99 -16.51 15.58
CA THR A 123 3.26 -15.34 15.07
C THR A 123 2.34 -15.76 13.94
N THR A 124 1.23 -15.04 13.76
CA THR A 124 0.25 -15.30 12.70
C THR A 124 0.85 -15.06 11.32
N LYS A 125 0.54 -15.92 10.37
CA LYS A 125 0.90 -15.82 8.94
C LYS A 125 -0.24 -16.33 8.05
N LEU A 126 -0.18 -15.99 6.76
CA LEU A 126 -1.14 -16.44 5.74
C LEU A 126 -0.41 -17.23 4.64
N PRO A 127 -0.36 -18.57 4.72
CA PRO A 127 0.32 -19.37 3.71
C PRO A 127 -0.39 -19.23 2.35
N LEU A 128 0.38 -19.15 1.27
CA LEU A 128 -0.19 -19.16 -0.09
C LEU A 128 -0.78 -20.53 -0.42
N VAL A 129 -0.14 -21.60 0.05
CA VAL A 129 -0.60 -22.98 -0.17
C VAL A 129 -0.84 -23.64 1.19
N ARG A 130 -2.12 -23.79 1.53
CA ARG A 130 -2.54 -24.54 2.72
C ARG A 130 -2.21 -26.02 2.57
N GLY A 131 -1.85 -26.66 3.66
CA GLY A 131 -1.54 -28.11 3.66
C GLY A 131 -0.10 -28.47 3.28
N LEU A 132 0.75 -27.51 2.91
CA LEU A 132 2.19 -27.79 2.79
C LEU A 132 2.78 -28.15 4.16
N PRO A 133 3.50 -29.28 4.29
CA PRO A 133 4.17 -29.62 5.53
C PRO A 133 5.05 -28.47 6.02
N LEU A 134 4.91 -28.09 7.30
CA LEU A 134 5.65 -27.03 8.00
C LEU A 134 5.40 -25.61 7.50
N LEU A 135 5.06 -25.38 6.24
CA LEU A 135 4.83 -24.05 5.66
C LEU A 135 3.35 -23.67 5.59
N GLY A 136 2.44 -24.63 5.47
CA GLY A 136 0.99 -24.39 5.26
C GLY A 136 0.17 -24.12 6.51
N THR A 137 0.80 -23.82 7.65
CA THR A 137 0.14 -23.51 8.94
C THR A 137 -0.19 -22.01 9.06
N ASN A 138 -1.21 -21.65 9.87
CA ASN A 138 -1.57 -20.26 10.15
C ASN A 138 -0.64 -19.57 11.16
N THR A 139 0.32 -20.30 11.73
CA THR A 139 1.33 -19.77 12.63
C THR A 139 2.73 -20.09 12.12
N ARG A 140 3.65 -19.16 12.35
CA ARG A 140 5.04 -19.23 11.87
C ARG A 140 5.81 -20.33 12.57
N THR A 141 6.44 -21.20 11.80
CA THR A 141 7.31 -22.30 12.26
C THR A 141 8.77 -21.83 12.35
N MET A 142 9.65 -22.69 12.92
CA MET A 142 11.09 -22.44 12.87
C MET A 142 11.66 -22.49 11.45
N LEU A 143 11.04 -23.26 10.53
CA LEU A 143 11.43 -23.26 9.13
C LEU A 143 11.14 -21.90 8.46
N ASP A 144 9.96 -21.30 8.71
CA ASP A 144 9.64 -19.96 8.22
C ASP A 144 10.68 -18.93 8.70
N VAL A 145 11.05 -19.00 9.98
CA VAL A 145 12.07 -18.12 10.59
C VAL A 145 13.42 -18.31 9.92
N ALA A 146 13.85 -19.57 9.72
CA ALA A 146 15.13 -19.87 9.10
C ALA A 146 15.19 -19.40 7.63
N LEU A 147 14.14 -19.62 6.85
CA LEU A 147 14.04 -19.15 5.46
C LEU A 147 14.07 -17.61 5.39
N TYR A 148 13.32 -16.93 6.24
CA TYR A 148 13.32 -15.47 6.28
C TYR A 148 14.69 -14.92 6.71
N ALA A 149 15.33 -15.49 7.74
CA ALA A 149 16.68 -15.09 8.16
C ALA A 149 17.70 -15.30 7.03
N ALA A 150 17.64 -16.45 6.34
CA ALA A 150 18.50 -16.75 5.20
C ALA A 150 18.28 -15.73 4.05
N LEU A 151 17.04 -15.32 3.78
CA LEU A 151 16.72 -14.28 2.80
C LEU A 151 17.39 -12.94 3.17
N VAL A 152 17.20 -12.48 4.41
CA VAL A 152 17.81 -11.22 4.89
C VAL A 152 19.33 -11.27 4.79
N VAL A 153 19.95 -12.38 5.23
CA VAL A 153 21.40 -12.57 5.12
C VAL A 153 21.86 -12.59 3.66
N SER A 154 21.10 -13.21 2.76
CA SER A 154 21.43 -13.24 1.32
C SER A 154 21.37 -11.85 0.68
N LEU A 155 20.38 -11.02 1.02
CA LEU A 155 20.29 -9.63 0.57
C LEU A 155 21.47 -8.80 1.11
N LEU A 156 21.79 -8.91 2.39
CA LEU A 156 22.95 -8.23 2.99
C LEU A 156 24.26 -8.69 2.35
N ARG A 157 24.43 -10.00 2.13
CA ARG A 157 25.62 -10.55 1.47
C ARG A 157 25.79 -9.97 0.06
N ALA A 158 24.72 -9.88 -0.73
CA ALA A 158 24.79 -9.27 -2.06
C ALA A 158 25.17 -7.78 -2.01
N LEU A 159 24.62 -7.03 -1.06
CA LEU A 159 24.86 -5.59 -0.92
C LEU A 159 26.31 -5.23 -0.55
N VAL A 160 27.00 -6.09 0.21
CA VAL A 160 28.40 -5.84 0.63
C VAL A 160 29.43 -6.35 -0.39
N GLN A 161 29.01 -6.91 -1.53
CA GLN A 161 29.94 -7.34 -2.57
C GLN A 161 30.46 -6.17 -3.40
N PRO A 162 31.70 -6.24 -3.91
CA PRO A 162 32.23 -5.22 -4.81
C PRO A 162 31.55 -5.23 -6.18
N ALA A 163 31.04 -6.37 -6.62
CA ALA A 163 30.26 -6.55 -7.86
C ALA A 163 29.15 -7.57 -7.63
N ILE A 164 28.02 -7.38 -8.31
CA ILE A 164 26.86 -8.27 -8.20
C ILE A 164 27.01 -9.40 -9.23
N ALA A 165 27.26 -10.62 -8.74
CA ALA A 165 27.34 -11.82 -9.57
C ALA A 165 26.07 -12.69 -9.40
N ALA A 166 25.84 -13.61 -10.33
CA ALA A 166 24.71 -14.55 -10.28
C ALA A 166 24.68 -15.36 -8.97
N SER A 167 25.85 -15.76 -8.44
CA SER A 167 25.96 -16.48 -7.15
C SER A 167 25.44 -15.70 -5.94
N HIS A 168 25.34 -14.38 -6.02
CA HIS A 168 24.76 -13.53 -4.98
C HIS A 168 23.23 -13.39 -5.15
N LEU A 169 22.73 -13.46 -6.39
CA LEU A 169 21.31 -13.27 -6.71
C LEU A 169 20.51 -14.57 -6.63
N VAL A 170 21.09 -15.73 -6.98
CA VAL A 170 20.42 -17.04 -6.95
C VAL A 170 19.78 -17.34 -5.60
N PRO A 171 20.48 -17.18 -4.44
CA PRO A 171 19.84 -17.41 -3.15
C PRO A 171 18.61 -16.50 -2.90
N ILE A 172 18.66 -15.24 -3.32
CA ILE A 172 17.56 -14.29 -3.15
C ILE A 172 16.37 -14.70 -4.00
N VAL A 173 16.61 -15.03 -5.28
CA VAL A 173 15.57 -15.45 -6.24
C VAL A 173 14.94 -16.79 -5.85
N ALA A 174 15.66 -17.67 -5.15
CA ALA A 174 15.12 -18.92 -4.62
C ALA A 174 14.38 -18.72 -3.28
N LEU A 175 14.98 -17.99 -2.34
CA LEU A 175 14.46 -17.88 -0.97
C LEU A 175 13.21 -17.01 -0.89
N LEU A 176 13.11 -15.93 -1.68
CA LEU A 176 11.96 -15.03 -1.60
C LEU A 176 10.65 -15.74 -1.97
N PRO A 177 10.54 -16.51 -3.08
CA PRO A 177 9.37 -17.34 -3.36
C PRO A 177 9.12 -18.44 -2.31
N LEU A 178 10.15 -19.08 -1.77
CA LEU A 178 10.00 -20.09 -0.72
C LEU A 178 9.40 -19.48 0.56
N CYS A 179 9.87 -18.30 0.97
CA CYS A 179 9.27 -17.54 2.07
C CYS A 179 7.81 -17.20 1.77
N ALA A 180 7.51 -16.78 0.53
CA ALA A 180 6.19 -16.40 0.10
C ALA A 180 5.20 -17.59 0.12
N LEU A 181 5.64 -18.80 -0.20
CA LEU A 181 4.79 -20.00 -0.08
C LEU A 181 4.30 -20.21 1.35
N GLY A 182 5.15 -19.98 2.32
CA GLY A 182 4.83 -20.06 3.75
C GLY A 182 4.05 -18.87 4.29
N ASP A 183 4.27 -17.69 3.70
CA ASP A 183 3.61 -16.45 4.12
C ASP A 183 3.46 -15.49 2.95
N GLY A 184 2.24 -15.36 2.44
CA GLY A 184 1.92 -14.46 1.32
C GLY A 184 2.25 -12.98 1.57
N THR A 185 2.34 -12.54 2.83
CA THR A 185 2.76 -11.17 3.17
C THR A 185 4.20 -10.88 2.71
N ILE A 186 5.07 -11.90 2.69
CA ILE A 186 6.47 -11.73 2.27
C ILE A 186 6.56 -11.50 0.75
N ALA A 187 5.66 -12.11 -0.05
CA ALA A 187 5.60 -11.83 -1.49
C ALA A 187 5.29 -10.35 -1.77
N LEU A 188 4.36 -9.79 -1.00
CA LEU A 188 3.96 -8.39 -1.13
C LEU A 188 5.04 -7.45 -0.58
N ALA A 189 5.64 -7.77 0.57
CA ALA A 189 6.77 -7.04 1.12
C ALA A 189 7.99 -7.07 0.19
N GLY A 190 8.25 -8.22 -0.47
CA GLY A 190 9.31 -8.37 -1.47
C GLY A 190 9.03 -7.66 -2.80
N ARG A 191 7.84 -7.07 -2.97
CA ARG A 191 7.46 -6.35 -4.19
C ARG A 191 7.70 -7.19 -5.45
N PHE A 192 6.99 -8.32 -5.56
CA PHE A 192 7.19 -9.27 -6.68
C PHE A 192 6.96 -8.65 -8.04
N GLU A 193 6.08 -7.69 -8.14
CA GLU A 193 5.77 -6.95 -9.36
C GLU A 193 6.87 -5.95 -9.77
N HIS A 194 7.74 -5.52 -8.85
CA HIS A 194 8.74 -4.49 -9.09
C HIS A 194 10.15 -4.92 -8.66
N HIS A 195 10.46 -4.87 -7.34
CA HIS A 195 11.82 -5.07 -6.85
C HIS A 195 12.33 -6.48 -7.17
N PHE A 196 11.53 -7.51 -6.90
CA PHE A 196 11.88 -8.88 -7.22
C PHE A 196 12.00 -9.09 -8.73
N ALA A 197 11.09 -8.52 -9.54
CA ALA A 197 11.16 -8.60 -10.99
C ALA A 197 12.47 -7.98 -11.52
N MET A 198 12.91 -6.82 -10.96
CA MET A 198 14.22 -6.23 -11.31
C MET A 198 15.38 -7.15 -10.94
N ILE A 199 15.35 -7.79 -9.77
CA ILE A 199 16.40 -8.75 -9.34
C ILE A 199 16.45 -9.97 -10.26
N VAL A 200 15.29 -10.48 -10.69
CA VAL A 200 15.22 -11.56 -11.69
C VAL A 200 15.81 -11.12 -13.03
N CYS A 201 15.56 -9.88 -13.45
CA CYS A 201 16.19 -9.31 -14.65
C CYS A 201 17.73 -9.26 -14.52
N PHE A 202 18.26 -8.87 -13.38
CA PHE A 202 19.72 -8.85 -13.14
C PHE A 202 20.34 -10.24 -13.23
N LEU A 203 19.60 -11.28 -12.85
CA LEU A 203 20.09 -12.65 -12.88
C LEU A 203 20.01 -13.32 -14.26
N LEU A 204 18.89 -13.14 -14.97
CA LEU A 204 18.52 -13.97 -16.12
C LEU A 204 18.69 -13.30 -17.49
N ALA A 205 18.92 -11.99 -17.56
CA ALA A 205 18.97 -11.27 -18.80
C ALA A 205 20.35 -11.32 -19.47
N GLY A 206 20.36 -11.47 -20.80
CA GLY A 206 21.51 -11.10 -21.60
C GLY A 206 21.76 -9.58 -21.56
N ASN A 207 20.68 -8.79 -21.64
CA ASN A 207 20.70 -7.35 -21.41
C ASN A 207 19.65 -6.98 -20.35
N TRP A 208 20.07 -6.91 -19.09
CA TRP A 208 19.19 -6.63 -17.97
C TRP A 208 18.61 -5.20 -17.98
N ILE A 209 19.30 -4.21 -18.61
CA ILE A 209 18.78 -2.85 -18.75
C ILE A 209 17.53 -2.86 -19.62
N ALA A 210 17.54 -3.59 -20.74
CA ALA A 210 16.38 -3.76 -21.61
C ALA A 210 15.19 -4.39 -20.86
N ALA A 211 15.47 -5.44 -20.07
CA ALA A 211 14.46 -6.11 -19.27
C ALA A 211 13.88 -5.20 -18.17
N CYS A 212 14.73 -4.46 -17.46
CA CYS A 212 14.30 -3.51 -16.43
C CYS A 212 13.48 -2.35 -16.99
N LYS A 213 13.72 -1.91 -18.23
CA LYS A 213 12.87 -0.92 -18.90
C LYS A 213 11.43 -1.44 -19.02
N TRP A 214 11.22 -2.71 -19.40
CA TRP A 214 9.88 -3.30 -19.46
C TRP A 214 9.19 -3.33 -18.10
N VAL A 215 9.91 -3.71 -17.03
CA VAL A 215 9.36 -3.70 -15.68
C VAL A 215 8.88 -2.29 -15.31
N GLN A 216 9.72 -1.28 -15.53
CA GLN A 216 9.39 0.09 -15.15
C GLN A 216 8.23 0.68 -15.97
N LEU A 217 8.19 0.41 -17.28
CA LEU A 217 7.08 0.84 -18.15
C LEU A 217 5.77 0.17 -17.76
N ALA A 218 5.78 -1.13 -17.44
CA ALA A 218 4.59 -1.87 -17.05
C ALA A 218 3.97 -1.32 -15.75
N ILE A 219 4.79 -0.95 -14.76
CA ILE A 219 4.32 -0.37 -13.50
C ILE A 219 3.53 0.92 -13.75
N TRP A 220 4.05 1.83 -14.54
CA TRP A 220 3.34 3.08 -14.86
C TRP A 220 2.10 2.83 -15.72
N PHE A 221 2.21 1.96 -16.74
CA PHE A 221 1.10 1.65 -17.62
C PHE A 221 -0.09 1.06 -16.86
N TRP A 222 0.13 0.03 -16.03
CA TRP A 222 -0.94 -0.60 -15.27
C TRP A 222 -1.48 0.29 -14.14
N ALA A 223 -0.65 1.13 -13.55
CA ALA A 223 -1.11 2.16 -12.65
C ALA A 223 -2.11 3.10 -13.34
N GLY A 224 -1.84 3.48 -14.60
CA GLY A 224 -2.78 4.24 -15.44
C GLY A 224 -4.06 3.47 -15.73
N VAL A 225 -3.96 2.20 -16.13
CA VAL A 225 -5.12 1.32 -16.39
C VAL A 225 -6.03 1.25 -15.18
N SER A 226 -5.49 1.05 -13.98
CA SER A 226 -6.27 0.95 -12.75
C SER A 226 -7.06 2.22 -12.41
N LYS A 227 -6.62 3.37 -12.91
CA LYS A 227 -7.26 4.69 -12.70
C LYS A 227 -8.36 5.03 -13.71
N LEU A 228 -8.64 4.15 -14.66
CA LEU A 228 -9.77 4.32 -15.59
C LEU A 228 -11.14 4.07 -14.93
N THR A 229 -11.17 3.66 -13.66
CA THR A 229 -12.41 3.42 -12.92
C THR A 229 -13.02 4.72 -12.38
N VAL A 230 -14.32 4.73 -12.14
CA VAL A 230 -15.05 5.85 -11.52
C VAL A 230 -14.51 6.19 -10.12
N ALA A 231 -13.97 5.19 -9.42
CA ALA A 231 -13.44 5.33 -8.07
C ALA A 231 -12.28 6.36 -7.99
N PHE A 232 -11.47 6.49 -9.05
CA PHE A 232 -10.31 7.39 -9.03
C PHE A 232 -10.71 8.88 -8.88
N GLY A 233 -11.87 9.27 -9.39
CA GLY A 233 -12.40 10.62 -9.17
C GLY A 233 -12.61 10.98 -7.70
N TYR A 234 -12.79 9.99 -6.83
CA TYR A 234 -12.94 10.18 -5.38
C TYR A 234 -11.60 10.27 -4.65
N VAL A 235 -10.53 9.68 -5.20
CA VAL A 235 -9.18 9.70 -4.63
C VAL A 235 -8.59 11.11 -4.62
N VAL A 236 -8.71 11.84 -5.73
CA VAL A 236 -8.05 13.14 -5.90
C VAL A 236 -8.41 14.17 -4.83
N PRO A 237 -9.68 14.41 -4.50
CA PRO A 237 -10.04 15.34 -3.43
C PRO A 237 -9.54 14.88 -2.05
N ILE A 238 -9.53 13.56 -1.80
CA ILE A 238 -9.04 12.99 -0.54
C ILE A 238 -7.53 13.19 -0.38
N MET A 239 -6.75 12.89 -1.43
CA MET A 239 -5.31 13.16 -1.44
C MET A 239 -5.00 14.65 -1.27
N THR A 240 -5.67 15.48 -2.06
CA THR A 240 -5.44 16.92 -2.08
C THR A 240 -5.77 17.58 -0.74
N ALA A 241 -6.77 17.07 0.00
CA ALA A 241 -7.08 17.53 1.35
C ALA A 241 -5.90 17.32 2.35
N ASN A 242 -5.03 16.36 2.09
CA ASN A 242 -3.84 16.08 2.90
C ASN A 242 -2.56 16.75 2.38
N ASN A 243 -2.63 17.44 1.25
CA ASN A 243 -1.44 18.10 0.70
C ASN A 243 -1.02 19.27 1.59
N PRO A 244 0.16 19.24 2.22
CA PRO A 244 0.62 20.30 3.12
C PRO A 244 0.91 21.62 2.39
N LEU A 245 1.10 21.58 1.07
CA LEU A 245 1.31 22.76 0.23
C LEU A 245 -0.02 23.45 -0.11
N LEU A 246 -1.12 22.72 -0.11
CA LEU A 246 -2.46 23.25 -0.39
C LEU A 246 -3.14 23.76 0.90
N LYS A 247 -2.84 24.99 1.31
CA LYS A 247 -3.37 25.60 2.53
C LYS A 247 -4.76 26.23 2.35
N SER A 248 -5.21 26.43 1.12
CA SER A 248 -6.48 27.11 0.83
C SER A 248 -7.68 26.22 1.11
N ALA A 249 -8.40 26.48 2.21
CA ALA A 249 -9.68 25.83 2.51
C ALA A 249 -10.72 26.06 1.39
N ALA A 250 -10.71 27.22 0.75
CA ALA A 250 -11.62 27.51 -0.35
C ALA A 250 -11.38 26.56 -1.55
N LEU A 251 -10.11 26.28 -1.89
CA LEU A 251 -9.79 25.36 -2.97
C LEU A 251 -10.15 23.91 -2.58
N ARG A 252 -9.87 23.48 -1.35
CA ARG A 252 -10.26 22.15 -0.86
C ARG A 252 -11.77 21.93 -0.95
N ARG A 253 -12.59 22.93 -0.55
CA ARG A 253 -14.06 22.87 -0.66
C ARG A 253 -14.53 22.76 -2.12
N ARG A 254 -13.87 23.44 -3.08
CA ARG A 254 -14.19 23.38 -4.52
C ARG A 254 -13.96 22.01 -5.15
N LEU A 255 -13.22 21.13 -4.51
CA LEU A 255 -13.04 19.75 -4.99
C LEU A 255 -14.29 18.88 -4.76
N PHE A 256 -15.27 19.36 -4.00
CA PHE A 256 -16.55 18.71 -3.74
C PHE A 256 -17.71 19.51 -4.38
N VAL A 257 -18.81 18.82 -4.62
CA VAL A 257 -19.99 19.43 -5.29
C VAL A 257 -20.56 20.59 -4.46
N SER A 258 -20.78 20.36 -3.17
CA SER A 258 -21.30 21.38 -2.25
C SER A 258 -20.88 21.08 -0.81
N TYR A 259 -19.77 21.66 -0.37
CA TYR A 259 -19.35 21.53 1.03
C TYR A 259 -20.25 22.38 1.93
N PRO A 260 -20.73 21.88 3.09
CA PRO A 260 -20.46 20.56 3.71
C PRO A 260 -21.49 19.46 3.36
N ASP A 261 -22.49 19.74 2.55
CA ASP A 261 -23.71 18.93 2.41
C ASP A 261 -23.60 17.84 1.34
N ASP A 262 -22.71 18.00 0.37
CA ASP A 262 -22.48 17.04 -0.71
C ASP A 262 -20.99 16.88 -0.99
N LEU A 263 -20.40 15.80 -0.46
CA LEU A 263 -18.99 15.47 -0.61
C LEU A 263 -18.73 14.51 -1.79
N ARG A 264 -19.57 14.55 -2.82
CA ARG A 264 -19.23 13.92 -4.11
C ARG A 264 -18.17 14.75 -4.83
N PRO A 265 -17.28 14.12 -5.62
CA PRO A 265 -16.26 14.84 -6.38
C PRO A 265 -16.86 15.85 -7.34
N SER A 266 -16.37 17.09 -7.31
CA SER A 266 -16.77 18.15 -8.25
C SER A 266 -16.22 17.88 -9.67
N ARG A 267 -16.66 18.68 -10.64
CA ARG A 267 -16.08 18.65 -12.00
C ARG A 267 -14.58 18.91 -11.98
N LEU A 268 -14.10 19.84 -11.13
CA LEU A 268 -12.69 20.14 -10.97
C LEU A 268 -11.91 18.91 -10.50
N ALA A 269 -12.39 18.21 -9.47
CA ALA A 269 -11.74 16.98 -8.96
C ALA A 269 -11.68 15.88 -10.03
N LYS A 270 -12.75 15.70 -10.80
CA LYS A 270 -12.78 14.72 -11.91
C LYS A 270 -11.80 15.09 -13.02
N THR A 271 -11.71 16.37 -13.39
CA THR A 271 -10.72 16.84 -14.38
C THR A 271 -9.29 16.61 -13.90
N MET A 272 -8.99 16.88 -12.61
CA MET A 272 -7.68 16.59 -12.02
C MET A 272 -7.39 15.08 -12.05
N ALA A 273 -8.39 14.22 -11.79
CA ALA A 273 -8.24 12.77 -11.89
C ALA A 273 -7.91 12.34 -13.32
N HIS A 274 -8.62 12.84 -14.32
CA HIS A 274 -8.32 12.55 -15.74
C HIS A 274 -6.92 13.05 -16.15
N ALA A 275 -6.49 14.22 -15.67
CA ALA A 275 -5.13 14.72 -15.89
C ALA A 275 -4.07 13.79 -15.26
N GLY A 276 -4.33 13.28 -14.05
CA GLY A 276 -3.46 12.29 -13.41
C GLY A 276 -3.39 10.99 -14.22
N THR A 277 -4.53 10.46 -14.65
CA THR A 277 -4.58 9.25 -15.51
C THR A 277 -3.84 9.47 -16.83
N PHE A 278 -3.98 10.66 -17.44
CA PHE A 278 -3.24 11.01 -18.65
C PHE A 278 -1.73 10.96 -18.42
N LEU A 279 -1.21 11.53 -17.33
CA LEU A 279 0.22 11.49 -17.00
C LEU A 279 0.74 10.06 -16.79
N GLU A 280 -0.07 9.19 -16.15
CA GLU A 280 0.27 7.77 -15.94
C GLU A 280 0.45 7.01 -17.27
N PHE A 281 -0.31 7.35 -18.31
CA PHE A 281 -0.15 6.78 -19.65
C PHE A 281 0.90 7.51 -20.49
N ALA A 282 0.92 8.82 -20.43
CA ALA A 282 1.81 9.64 -21.26
C ALA A 282 3.29 9.34 -20.95
N ALA A 283 3.65 9.15 -19.67
CA ALA A 283 5.02 8.85 -19.29
C ALA A 283 5.54 7.53 -19.92
N PRO A 284 4.92 6.35 -19.69
CA PRO A 284 5.42 5.11 -20.25
C PRO A 284 5.29 5.05 -21.78
N LEU A 285 4.20 5.56 -22.36
CA LEU A 285 4.01 5.55 -23.81
C LEU A 285 5.04 6.43 -24.53
N THR A 286 5.40 7.58 -23.96
CA THR A 286 6.45 8.43 -24.52
C THR A 286 7.81 7.76 -24.39
N LEU A 287 8.13 7.20 -23.20
CA LEU A 287 9.43 6.56 -22.97
C LEU A 287 9.61 5.25 -23.75
N LEU A 288 8.52 4.58 -24.12
CA LEU A 288 8.54 3.37 -24.96
C LEU A 288 9.27 3.60 -26.30
N PHE A 289 9.14 4.80 -26.86
CA PHE A 289 9.71 5.15 -28.18
C PHE A 289 11.04 5.90 -28.10
N VAL A 290 11.62 6.04 -26.91
CA VAL A 290 12.93 6.69 -26.75
C VAL A 290 14.05 5.75 -27.19
N THR A 291 14.82 6.17 -28.19
CA THR A 291 15.98 5.43 -28.72
C THR A 291 17.28 6.21 -28.66
N HIS A 292 17.22 7.50 -28.34
CA HIS A 292 18.38 8.40 -28.25
C HIS A 292 18.06 9.63 -27.40
N HIS A 293 19.08 10.42 -27.10
CA HIS A 293 18.86 11.74 -26.49
C HIS A 293 18.15 12.67 -27.47
N GLY A 294 16.98 13.16 -27.09
CA GLY A 294 16.18 14.03 -27.94
C GLY A 294 14.90 14.53 -27.25
N PRO A 295 14.08 15.31 -27.96
CA PRO A 295 12.88 15.93 -27.38
C PRO A 295 11.93 14.92 -26.71
N LEU A 296 11.79 13.73 -27.31
CA LEU A 296 10.90 12.69 -26.80
C LEU A 296 11.33 12.20 -25.41
N LEU A 297 12.64 12.04 -25.16
CA LEU A 297 13.18 11.71 -23.83
C LEU A 297 12.83 12.80 -22.82
N TYR A 298 13.07 14.06 -23.17
CA TYR A 298 12.81 15.17 -22.23
C TYR A 298 11.33 15.31 -21.89
N VAL A 299 10.45 15.11 -22.88
CA VAL A 299 8.99 15.09 -22.66
C VAL A 299 8.59 13.94 -21.73
N GLY A 300 9.05 12.71 -22.00
CA GLY A 300 8.76 11.56 -21.15
C GLY A 300 9.27 11.73 -19.72
N MET A 301 10.50 12.22 -19.55
CA MET A 301 11.08 12.51 -18.23
C MET A 301 10.30 13.61 -17.49
N SER A 302 9.81 14.62 -18.22
CA SER A 302 8.97 15.67 -17.63
C SER A 302 7.66 15.10 -17.08
N PHE A 303 7.01 14.18 -17.81
CA PHE A 303 5.82 13.49 -17.32
C PHE A 303 6.10 12.66 -16.08
N VAL A 304 7.22 11.92 -16.05
CA VAL A 304 7.64 11.16 -14.86
C VAL A 304 7.83 12.09 -13.65
N LEU A 305 8.55 13.20 -13.83
CA LEU A 305 8.81 14.16 -12.75
C LEU A 305 7.53 14.84 -12.24
N LEU A 306 6.63 15.22 -13.15
CA LEU A 306 5.33 15.81 -12.79
C LEU A 306 4.47 14.80 -12.01
N LEU A 307 4.39 13.55 -12.49
CA LEU A 307 3.62 12.49 -11.85
C LEU A 307 4.14 12.20 -10.43
N HIS A 308 5.41 11.83 -10.33
CA HIS A 308 6.00 11.46 -9.04
C HIS A 308 6.14 12.66 -8.10
N GLY A 309 6.41 13.86 -8.62
CA GLY A 309 6.43 15.10 -7.86
C GLY A 309 5.06 15.44 -7.26
N PHE A 310 3.98 15.25 -8.04
CA PHE A 310 2.62 15.41 -7.51
C PHE A 310 2.33 14.39 -6.41
N ILE A 311 2.65 13.11 -6.62
CA ILE A 311 2.44 12.07 -5.60
C ILE A 311 3.21 12.41 -4.32
N LEU A 312 4.50 12.75 -4.43
CA LEU A 312 5.35 13.12 -3.30
C LEU A 312 4.85 14.38 -2.57
N SER A 313 4.17 15.30 -3.24
CA SER A 313 3.58 16.49 -2.61
C SER A 313 2.36 16.18 -1.75
N ASN A 314 1.69 15.04 -1.95
CA ASN A 314 0.48 14.65 -1.23
C ASN A 314 0.79 13.88 0.07
N LEU A 315 1.83 14.32 0.77
CA LEU A 315 2.11 13.89 2.12
C LEU A 315 0.94 14.24 3.05
N PRO A 316 0.58 13.37 3.94
CA PRO A 316 1.14 12.10 4.37
C PRO A 316 0.47 10.85 3.79
N ILE A 317 -0.60 10.95 3.04
CA ILE A 317 -1.33 9.77 2.51
C ILE A 317 -0.48 8.98 1.52
N ALA A 318 0.35 9.68 0.72
CA ALA A 318 1.28 9.00 -0.18
C ALA A 318 2.56 8.56 0.54
N ALA A 319 2.45 7.70 1.56
CA ALA A 319 3.58 7.16 2.32
C ALA A 319 4.57 6.33 1.47
N VAL A 320 4.44 6.38 0.16
CA VAL A 320 5.22 5.64 -0.85
C VAL A 320 6.46 6.40 -1.33
N PHE A 321 7.18 7.07 -0.42
CA PHE A 321 8.33 7.90 -0.76
C PHE A 321 9.43 7.12 -1.43
N GLU A 322 9.84 6.02 -0.83
CA GLU A 322 10.92 5.17 -1.29
C GLU A 322 10.63 4.66 -2.70
N TRP A 323 9.38 4.25 -2.95
CA TRP A 323 8.97 3.75 -4.28
C TRP A 323 9.01 4.84 -5.35
N ASN A 324 8.56 6.05 -5.01
CA ASN A 324 8.57 7.16 -5.95
C ASN A 324 9.99 7.63 -6.26
N ILE A 325 10.88 7.73 -5.26
CA ILE A 325 12.27 8.10 -5.47
C ILE A 325 13.01 7.04 -6.28
N LEU A 326 12.78 5.76 -5.96
CA LEU A 326 13.36 4.65 -6.72
C LEU A 326 12.88 4.64 -8.18
N SER A 327 11.59 4.93 -8.42
CA SER A 327 11.02 5.01 -9.78
C SER A 327 11.58 6.20 -10.56
N ILE A 328 11.76 7.37 -9.92
CA ILE A 328 12.43 8.52 -10.53
C ILE A 328 13.88 8.15 -10.88
N TYR A 329 14.61 7.56 -9.94
CA TYR A 329 15.98 7.11 -10.18
C TYR A 329 16.06 6.09 -11.32
N ALA A 330 15.13 5.12 -11.34
CA ALA A 330 15.04 4.14 -12.41
C ALA A 330 14.75 4.79 -13.77
N ALA A 331 13.90 5.82 -13.83
CA ALA A 331 13.66 6.55 -15.07
C ALA A 331 14.95 7.22 -15.60
N PHE A 332 15.69 7.88 -14.73
CA PHE A 332 16.96 8.52 -15.11
C PHE A 332 18.00 7.49 -15.53
N PHE A 333 18.16 6.41 -14.79
CA PHE A 333 19.12 5.36 -15.12
C PHE A 333 18.75 4.66 -16.44
N LEU A 334 17.51 4.16 -16.53
CA LEU A 334 17.11 3.30 -17.65
C LEU A 334 16.93 4.07 -18.95
N PHE A 335 16.36 5.28 -18.90
CA PHE A 335 15.98 6.00 -20.12
C PHE A 335 16.88 7.19 -20.41
N ALA A 336 17.37 7.95 -19.42
CA ALA A 336 18.24 9.08 -19.66
C ALA A 336 19.72 8.66 -19.79
N ALA A 337 20.21 7.77 -18.92
CA ALA A 337 21.60 7.31 -19.03
C ALA A 337 21.80 6.23 -20.11
N HIS A 338 20.77 5.43 -20.40
CA HIS A 338 20.83 4.33 -21.37
C HIS A 338 19.75 4.42 -22.47
N PRO A 339 19.56 5.55 -23.15
CA PRO A 339 18.48 5.74 -24.13
C PRO A 339 18.60 4.80 -25.32
N THR A 340 19.83 4.48 -25.75
CA THR A 340 20.12 3.65 -26.93
C THR A 340 19.90 2.15 -26.71
N VAL A 341 19.74 1.69 -25.47
CA VAL A 341 19.46 0.28 -25.19
C VAL A 341 18.03 -0.04 -25.62
N SER A 342 17.92 -0.87 -26.67
CA SER A 342 16.63 -1.29 -27.22
C SER A 342 15.85 -2.14 -26.21
N LEU A 343 14.56 -1.88 -26.09
CA LEU A 343 13.62 -2.69 -25.30
C LEU A 343 13.56 -4.15 -25.76
N PHE A 344 13.79 -4.42 -27.04
CA PHE A 344 13.75 -5.76 -27.62
C PHE A 344 15.04 -6.55 -27.45
N ALA A 345 16.09 -5.97 -26.87
CA ALA A 345 17.40 -6.60 -26.70
C ALA A 345 17.50 -7.44 -25.39
N VAL A 346 16.39 -8.00 -24.89
CA VAL A 346 16.37 -8.79 -23.64
C VAL A 346 17.28 -10.02 -23.72
N GLY A 347 17.33 -10.70 -24.89
CA GLY A 347 18.31 -11.75 -25.20
C GLY A 347 18.13 -13.08 -24.41
N SER A 348 17.00 -13.29 -23.73
CA SER A 348 16.72 -14.48 -22.92
C SER A 348 15.26 -14.89 -23.06
N VAL A 349 15.00 -16.07 -23.64
CA VAL A 349 13.64 -16.60 -23.78
C VAL A 349 12.99 -16.89 -22.42
N PRO A 350 13.65 -17.56 -21.45
CA PRO A 350 13.06 -17.77 -20.14
C PRO A 350 12.67 -16.47 -19.42
N LEU A 351 13.52 -15.44 -19.52
CA LEU A 351 13.21 -14.14 -18.95
C LEU A 351 12.05 -13.47 -19.67
N THR A 352 11.99 -13.54 -21.00
CA THR A 352 10.86 -12.99 -21.77
C THR A 352 9.54 -13.62 -21.35
N VAL A 353 9.49 -14.94 -21.19
CA VAL A 353 8.30 -15.65 -20.70
C VAL A 353 7.93 -15.18 -19.29
N TYR A 354 8.90 -15.09 -18.39
CA TYR A 354 8.68 -14.57 -17.04
C TYR A 354 8.10 -13.14 -17.07
N LEU A 355 8.68 -12.24 -17.85
CA LEU A 355 8.20 -10.86 -17.97
C LEU A 355 6.78 -10.80 -18.54
N VAL A 356 6.46 -11.59 -19.57
CA VAL A 356 5.09 -11.66 -20.10
C VAL A 356 4.11 -12.09 -19.02
N VAL A 357 4.45 -13.10 -18.22
CA VAL A 357 3.58 -13.56 -17.14
C VAL A 357 3.41 -12.46 -16.07
N VAL A 358 4.50 -11.90 -15.56
CA VAL A 358 4.47 -10.96 -14.42
C VAL A 358 3.97 -9.57 -14.83
N LEU A 359 4.32 -9.11 -16.04
CA LEU A 359 4.01 -7.74 -16.46
C LEU A 359 2.74 -7.63 -17.32
N LEU A 360 2.22 -8.72 -17.84
CA LEU A 360 1.01 -8.71 -18.67
C LEU A 360 -0.09 -9.60 -18.10
N VAL A 361 0.18 -10.92 -17.94
CA VAL A 361 -0.87 -11.89 -17.57
C VAL A 361 -1.39 -11.63 -16.15
N VAL A 362 -0.50 -11.52 -15.17
CA VAL A 362 -0.89 -11.29 -13.76
C VAL A 362 -1.63 -9.97 -13.58
N PRO A 363 -1.14 -8.81 -14.08
CA PRO A 363 -1.90 -7.57 -13.98
C PRO A 363 -3.23 -7.58 -14.75
N LEU A 364 -3.28 -8.22 -15.92
CA LEU A 364 -4.52 -8.36 -16.68
C LEU A 364 -5.58 -9.13 -15.87
N ILE A 365 -5.21 -10.29 -15.33
CA ILE A 365 -6.11 -11.08 -14.48
C ILE A 365 -6.53 -10.25 -13.26
N GLY A 366 -5.60 -9.58 -12.58
CA GLY A 366 -5.89 -8.81 -11.39
C GLY A 366 -6.73 -7.56 -11.64
N ASN A 367 -6.75 -7.00 -12.84
CA ASN A 367 -7.64 -5.90 -13.21
C ASN A 367 -9.02 -6.41 -13.66
N LEU A 368 -9.11 -7.60 -14.26
CA LEU A 368 -10.38 -8.20 -14.68
C LEU A 368 -11.08 -8.98 -13.55
N VAL A 369 -10.31 -9.68 -12.70
CA VAL A 369 -10.81 -10.50 -11.59
C VAL A 369 -10.02 -10.15 -10.32
N PRO A 370 -10.26 -8.98 -9.72
CA PRO A 370 -9.46 -8.45 -8.62
C PRO A 370 -9.40 -9.33 -7.37
N SER A 371 -10.42 -10.16 -7.13
CA SER A 371 -10.44 -11.12 -6.02
C SER A 371 -9.38 -12.23 -6.10
N LYS A 372 -8.72 -12.41 -7.26
CA LYS A 372 -7.73 -13.47 -7.49
C LYS A 372 -6.29 -13.00 -7.38
N VAL A 373 -6.04 -11.70 -7.48
CA VAL A 373 -4.69 -11.13 -7.50
C VAL A 373 -4.66 -9.89 -6.62
N SER A 374 -3.68 -9.81 -5.72
CA SER A 374 -3.48 -8.63 -4.88
C SER A 374 -3.32 -7.37 -5.74
N PHE A 375 -3.71 -6.22 -5.18
CA PHE A 375 -3.61 -4.97 -5.94
C PHE A 375 -2.15 -4.60 -6.27
N LEU A 376 -1.18 -4.99 -5.44
CA LEU A 376 0.24 -4.78 -5.72
C LEU A 376 0.70 -5.60 -6.93
N LEU A 377 0.46 -6.92 -6.92
CA LEU A 377 0.82 -7.79 -8.04
C LEU A 377 0.08 -7.42 -9.33
N ALA A 378 -1.14 -6.89 -9.21
CA ALA A 378 -1.92 -6.37 -10.32
C ALA A 378 -1.50 -4.94 -10.74
N MET A 379 -0.51 -4.34 -10.09
CA MET A 379 -0.02 -2.97 -10.31
C MET A 379 -1.14 -1.91 -10.24
N ARG A 380 -2.15 -2.12 -9.39
CA ARG A 380 -3.29 -1.22 -9.18
C ARG A 380 -3.00 -0.20 -8.07
N TYR A 381 -1.96 0.58 -8.23
CA TYR A 381 -1.53 1.53 -7.21
C TYR A 381 -2.54 2.64 -7.00
N TYR A 382 -2.91 2.85 -5.75
CA TYR A 382 -3.84 3.82 -5.19
C TYR A 382 -4.81 4.49 -6.19
N ALA A 383 -5.71 3.68 -6.72
CA ALA A 383 -6.70 4.09 -7.70
C ALA A 383 -8.11 4.28 -7.09
N GLY A 384 -8.24 4.20 -5.76
CA GLY A 384 -9.53 4.23 -5.07
C GLY A 384 -10.37 2.96 -5.26
N ASN A 385 -9.76 1.92 -5.82
CA ASN A 385 -10.39 0.66 -6.15
C ASN A 385 -9.51 -0.51 -5.68
N TRP A 386 -9.67 -0.90 -4.41
CA TRP A 386 -8.97 -2.04 -3.79
C TRP A 386 -9.89 -2.75 -2.81
N ALA A 387 -9.61 -4.02 -2.49
CA ALA A 387 -10.29 -4.73 -1.42
C ALA A 387 -9.97 -4.09 -0.06
N TRP A 388 -10.95 -4.02 0.83
CA TRP A 388 -10.77 -3.52 2.19
C TRP A 388 -11.79 -4.11 3.15
N ASN A 389 -11.58 -3.97 4.45
CA ASN A 389 -12.39 -4.62 5.46
C ASN A 389 -12.65 -3.67 6.64
N ALA A 390 -13.87 -3.74 7.19
CA ALA A 390 -14.25 -3.08 8.43
C ALA A 390 -14.43 -4.14 9.51
N TRP A 391 -13.55 -4.16 10.51
CA TRP A 391 -13.62 -5.06 11.65
C TRP A 391 -14.43 -4.42 12.77
N LEU A 392 -15.52 -5.05 13.17
CA LEU A 392 -16.47 -4.57 14.16
C LEU A 392 -16.40 -5.47 15.39
N PHE A 393 -15.72 -4.99 16.41
CA PHE A 393 -15.62 -5.68 17.70
C PHE A 393 -16.75 -5.23 18.61
N ARG A 394 -17.59 -6.13 19.08
CA ARG A 394 -18.55 -5.82 20.12
C ARG A 394 -17.81 -5.31 21.35
N ARG A 395 -18.39 -4.35 22.08
CA ARG A 395 -17.70 -3.60 23.14
C ARG A 395 -16.97 -4.53 24.12
N GLY A 396 -15.67 -4.39 24.22
CA GLY A 396 -14.79 -5.18 25.08
C GLY A 396 -14.21 -6.45 24.47
N SER A 397 -14.74 -6.99 23.36
CA SER A 397 -14.23 -8.21 22.72
C SER A 397 -12.88 -8.00 22.05
N GLN A 398 -12.57 -6.77 21.61
CA GLN A 398 -11.27 -6.42 21.02
C GLN A 398 -10.08 -6.84 21.89
N ARG A 399 -10.26 -6.91 23.22
CA ARG A 399 -9.22 -7.37 24.16
C ARG A 399 -8.74 -8.80 23.88
N LYS A 400 -9.57 -9.64 23.25
CA LYS A 400 -9.20 -11.01 22.89
C LYS A 400 -8.02 -11.05 21.89
N LEU A 401 -7.79 -9.98 21.10
CA LEU A 401 -6.61 -9.86 20.23
C LEU A 401 -5.27 -9.87 21.02
N ALA A 402 -5.28 -9.66 22.33
CA ALA A 402 -4.09 -9.81 23.16
C ALA A 402 -3.58 -11.27 23.22
N ARG A 403 -4.43 -12.26 22.88
CA ARG A 403 -4.03 -13.66 22.77
C ARG A 403 -3.10 -13.94 21.59
N LEU A 404 -3.15 -13.08 20.54
CA LEU A 404 -2.26 -13.22 19.40
C LEU A 404 -0.80 -12.96 19.82
N LYS A 405 0.10 -13.82 19.34
CA LYS A 405 1.53 -13.57 19.46
C LYS A 405 1.96 -12.53 18.43
N ARG A 406 1.92 -11.26 18.81
CA ARG A 406 2.19 -10.11 17.95
C ARG A 406 3.51 -9.44 18.29
N ALA A 407 4.16 -8.82 17.31
CA ALA A 407 5.30 -7.95 17.55
C ALA A 407 4.87 -6.50 17.87
N ALA A 408 3.67 -6.08 17.44
CA ALA A 408 3.13 -4.75 17.70
C ALA A 408 1.68 -4.80 18.18
N PRO A 409 1.28 -3.86 19.06
CA PRO A 409 -0.12 -3.64 19.42
C PRO A 409 -0.91 -3.03 18.25
N LEU A 410 -2.22 -2.84 18.42
CA LEU A 410 -3.04 -2.14 17.45
C LEU A 410 -2.58 -0.67 17.30
N LEU A 411 -2.92 -0.06 16.16
CA LEU A 411 -2.51 1.30 15.84
C LEU A 411 -2.82 2.30 16.94
N ARG A 412 -4.02 2.25 17.50
CA ARG A 412 -4.43 3.16 18.59
C ARG A 412 -3.46 3.11 19.78
N GLU A 413 -3.11 1.92 20.25
CA GLU A 413 -2.18 1.73 21.35
C GLU A 413 -0.75 2.19 21.01
N GLN A 414 -0.37 2.09 19.73
CA GLN A 414 0.91 2.62 19.25
C GLN A 414 0.92 4.15 19.25
N LEU A 415 -0.16 4.77 18.75
CA LEU A 415 -0.31 6.23 18.68
C LEU A 415 -0.29 6.87 20.06
N GLU A 416 -0.96 6.28 21.05
CA GLU A 416 -1.02 6.77 22.43
C GLU A 416 0.34 6.80 23.14
N ARG A 417 1.40 6.20 22.57
CA ARG A 417 2.77 6.35 23.07
C ARG A 417 3.43 7.68 22.66
N PHE A 418 2.92 8.31 21.62
CA PHE A 418 3.51 9.52 21.01
C PHE A 418 2.55 10.71 20.99
N LEU A 419 1.27 10.44 21.12
CA LEU A 419 0.19 11.41 21.05
C LEU A 419 -0.65 11.32 22.33
N SER A 420 -1.40 12.38 22.65
CA SER A 420 -2.45 12.27 23.67
C SER A 420 -3.53 11.28 23.24
N ALA A 421 -4.27 10.73 24.19
CA ALA A 421 -5.40 9.83 23.90
C ALA A 421 -6.42 10.48 22.96
N GLU A 422 -6.64 11.78 23.11
CA GLU A 422 -7.51 12.58 22.25
C GLU A 422 -6.97 12.68 20.81
N GLN A 423 -5.71 13.01 20.64
CA GLN A 423 -5.08 13.07 19.31
C GLN A 423 -5.10 11.70 18.61
N ALA A 424 -4.85 10.63 19.34
CA ALA A 424 -4.95 9.27 18.82
C ALA A 424 -6.37 8.93 18.37
N ALA A 425 -7.39 9.34 19.14
CA ALA A 425 -8.80 9.16 18.80
C ALA A 425 -9.20 10.00 17.55
N GLN A 426 -8.67 11.21 17.41
CA GLN A 426 -8.89 12.03 16.23
C GLN A 426 -8.34 11.36 14.96
N MET A 427 -7.19 10.69 15.04
CA MET A 427 -6.63 9.93 13.93
C MET A 427 -7.51 8.72 13.54
N ASP A 428 -8.06 7.99 14.53
CA ASP A 428 -9.02 6.91 14.26
C ASP A 428 -10.27 7.44 13.53
N ALA A 429 -10.80 8.58 13.99
CA ALA A 429 -11.91 9.25 13.31
C ALA A 429 -11.54 9.65 11.87
N GLY A 430 -10.31 10.10 11.66
CA GLY A 430 -9.75 10.42 10.36
C GLY A 430 -9.68 9.20 9.42
N PHE A 431 -9.34 8.02 9.92
CA PHE A 431 -9.34 6.78 9.14
C PHE A 431 -10.75 6.35 8.73
N LEU A 432 -11.74 6.44 9.61
CA LEU A 432 -13.14 6.18 9.26
C LEU A 432 -13.62 7.16 8.18
N ALA A 433 -13.30 8.45 8.33
CA ALA A 433 -13.62 9.48 7.35
C ALA A 433 -12.94 9.23 6.00
N PHE A 434 -11.67 8.85 6.01
CA PHE A 434 -10.91 8.46 4.82
C PHE A 434 -11.62 7.34 4.05
N ARG A 435 -12.04 6.29 4.76
CA ARG A 435 -12.79 5.18 4.12
C ARG A 435 -14.12 5.65 3.55
N ALA A 436 -14.93 6.35 4.33
CA ALA A 436 -16.27 6.81 3.93
C ALA A 436 -16.25 7.80 2.75
N LEU A 437 -15.19 8.59 2.59
CA LEU A 437 -15.02 9.52 1.46
C LEU A 437 -14.77 8.81 0.13
N HIS A 438 -14.15 7.61 0.14
CA HIS A 438 -13.98 6.81 -1.07
C HIS A 438 -15.32 6.25 -1.57
N LEU A 439 -15.41 6.01 -2.87
CA LEU A 439 -16.64 5.48 -3.48
C LEU A 439 -17.07 4.15 -2.82
N GLN A 440 -16.12 3.24 -2.66
CA GLN A 440 -16.37 1.93 -2.07
C GLN A 440 -16.77 2.02 -0.58
N GLY A 441 -16.22 2.97 0.17
CA GLY A 441 -16.52 3.15 1.58
C GLY A 441 -17.96 3.58 1.85
N ARG A 442 -18.66 4.10 0.83
CA ARG A 442 -20.08 4.47 0.95
C ARG A 442 -21.00 3.27 1.13
N VAL A 443 -20.52 2.06 0.92
CA VAL A 443 -21.24 0.83 1.22
C VAL A 443 -21.41 0.61 2.74
N LEU A 444 -20.58 1.22 3.58
CA LEU A 444 -20.68 1.09 5.05
C LEU A 444 -22.07 1.44 5.58
N GLY A 445 -22.66 2.52 5.10
CA GLY A 445 -24.00 2.92 5.53
C GLY A 445 -25.09 1.90 5.19
N LEU A 446 -24.89 1.06 4.16
CA LEU A 446 -25.79 -0.03 3.81
C LEU A 446 -25.56 -1.27 4.68
N LEU A 447 -24.30 -1.59 4.95
CA LEU A 447 -23.91 -2.89 5.52
C LEU A 447 -23.81 -2.85 7.05
N LEU A 448 -23.55 -1.70 7.66
CA LEU A 448 -23.43 -1.61 9.13
C LEU A 448 -24.69 -2.08 9.85
N PRO A 449 -25.92 -1.66 9.48
CA PRO A 449 -27.12 -2.14 10.15
C PRO A 449 -27.28 -3.67 10.08
N ARG A 450 -26.89 -4.26 8.94
CA ARG A 450 -26.92 -5.72 8.72
C ARG A 450 -25.83 -6.42 9.54
N ALA A 451 -24.60 -5.89 9.51
CA ALA A 451 -23.47 -6.44 10.24
C ALA A 451 -23.63 -6.34 11.77
N THR A 452 -24.46 -5.42 12.27
CA THR A 452 -24.70 -5.23 13.70
C THR A 452 -26.06 -5.81 14.17
N ASP A 453 -26.80 -6.52 13.32
CA ASP A 453 -28.17 -6.98 13.57
C ASP A 453 -29.09 -5.85 14.08
N GLY A 454 -28.92 -4.64 13.53
CA GLY A 454 -29.65 -3.44 13.95
C GLY A 454 -29.21 -2.83 15.29
N ASN A 455 -28.21 -3.42 15.96
CA ASN A 455 -27.68 -2.83 17.20
C ASN A 455 -26.97 -1.51 16.92
N PRO A 456 -27.00 -0.57 17.86
CA PRO A 456 -26.35 0.74 17.71
C PRO A 456 -24.85 0.61 17.45
N PHE A 457 -24.32 1.35 16.48
CA PHE A 457 -22.88 1.35 16.15
C PHE A 457 -21.97 1.69 17.33
N ARG A 458 -22.46 2.45 18.30
CA ARG A 458 -21.73 2.78 19.55
C ARG A 458 -21.41 1.57 20.43
N GLU A 459 -22.07 0.43 20.22
CA GLU A 459 -21.78 -0.82 20.92
C GLU A 459 -20.61 -1.58 20.33
N TYR A 460 -20.10 -1.13 19.19
CA TYR A 460 -18.98 -1.72 18.49
C TYR A 460 -17.77 -0.79 18.46
N THR A 461 -16.59 -1.39 18.50
CA THR A 461 -15.33 -0.72 18.18
C THR A 461 -14.99 -1.02 16.72
N TYR A 462 -15.02 0.00 15.88
CA TYR A 462 -14.55 -0.10 14.50
C TYR A 462 -13.03 -0.09 14.46
N VAL A 463 -12.44 -1.05 13.76
CA VAL A 463 -11.00 -1.06 13.43
C VAL A 463 -10.87 -1.31 11.93
N ASP A 464 -10.06 -0.51 11.26
CA ASP A 464 -9.75 -0.72 9.85
C ASP A 464 -8.99 -2.04 9.65
N GLY A 465 -9.38 -2.84 8.64
CA GLY A 465 -8.75 -4.13 8.37
C GLY A 465 -7.24 -4.03 8.11
N GLU A 466 -6.77 -2.92 7.55
CA GLU A 466 -5.33 -2.69 7.37
C GLU A 466 -4.60 -2.61 8.71
N ALA A 467 -5.20 -1.96 9.71
CA ALA A 467 -4.62 -1.85 11.04
C ALA A 467 -4.59 -3.21 11.76
N VAL A 468 -5.63 -4.02 11.58
CA VAL A 468 -5.66 -5.38 12.12
C VAL A 468 -4.60 -6.25 11.45
N ALA A 469 -4.53 -6.26 10.12
CA ALA A 469 -3.54 -7.03 9.37
C ALA A 469 -2.11 -6.59 9.69
N ALA A 470 -1.84 -5.29 9.79
CA ALA A 470 -0.52 -4.77 10.17
C ALA A 470 -0.08 -5.26 11.56
N SER A 471 -1.01 -5.34 12.52
CA SER A 471 -0.75 -5.85 13.86
C SER A 471 -0.62 -7.38 13.90
N ALA A 472 -1.54 -8.10 13.27
CA ALA A 472 -1.60 -9.56 13.31
C ALA A 472 -0.54 -10.25 12.44
N LEU A 473 -0.19 -9.67 11.27
CA LEU A 473 0.75 -10.24 10.30
C LEU A 473 2.12 -9.54 10.31
N GLY A 474 2.27 -8.44 11.03
CA GLY A 474 3.49 -7.65 11.09
C GLY A 474 3.78 -6.81 9.85
N TRP A 475 3.00 -6.95 8.78
CA TRP A 475 3.11 -6.17 7.55
C TRP A 475 1.75 -6.06 6.85
N ASN A 476 1.44 -4.89 6.32
CA ASN A 476 0.35 -4.65 5.37
C ASN A 476 0.63 -3.36 4.59
N PHE A 477 0.08 -3.27 3.39
CA PHE A 477 0.05 -2.05 2.57
C PHE A 477 -1.25 -1.99 1.79
N GLY A 478 -2.34 -1.54 2.42
CA GLY A 478 -3.63 -1.38 1.73
C GLY A 478 -4.20 -2.64 1.10
N GLU A 479 -3.71 -3.83 1.44
CA GLU A 479 -4.13 -5.09 0.85
C GLU A 479 -5.24 -5.73 1.67
N GLY A 480 -6.48 -5.50 1.24
CA GLY A 480 -7.66 -6.02 1.92
C GLY A 480 -7.72 -7.54 1.96
N HIS A 481 -7.14 -8.24 0.98
CA HIS A 481 -7.08 -9.70 1.01
C HIS A 481 -6.18 -10.26 2.12
N LEU A 482 -5.36 -9.41 2.78
CA LEU A 482 -4.65 -9.79 4.00
C LEU A 482 -5.51 -9.67 5.27
N ALA A 483 -6.72 -9.10 5.17
CA ALA A 483 -7.63 -8.92 6.31
C ALA A 483 -9.01 -9.60 6.05
N ASP A 484 -9.05 -10.50 5.08
CA ASP A 484 -10.23 -11.26 4.66
C ASP A 484 -10.50 -12.48 5.56
N GLU A 485 -11.35 -13.38 5.09
CA GLU A 485 -11.76 -14.60 5.80
C GLU A 485 -10.58 -15.46 6.24
N ARG A 486 -9.42 -15.40 5.55
CA ARG A 486 -8.24 -16.17 5.92
C ARG A 486 -7.62 -15.65 7.20
N LEU A 487 -7.53 -14.32 7.35
CA LEU A 487 -7.05 -13.72 8.60
C LEU A 487 -8.08 -13.88 9.71
N ILE A 488 -9.38 -13.69 9.39
CA ILE A 488 -10.47 -13.87 10.37
C ILE A 488 -10.39 -15.29 10.97
N ALA A 489 -10.24 -16.32 10.13
CA ALA A 489 -10.11 -17.70 10.60
C ALA A 489 -8.85 -17.92 11.44
N ALA A 490 -7.69 -17.39 11.00
CA ALA A 490 -6.43 -17.52 11.74
C ALA A 490 -6.46 -16.79 13.10
N VAL A 491 -7.19 -15.69 13.17
CA VAL A 491 -7.41 -14.93 14.41
C VAL A 491 -8.42 -15.66 15.30
N GLN A 492 -9.48 -16.23 14.73
CA GLN A 492 -10.48 -17.01 15.47
C GLN A 492 -9.87 -18.23 16.16
N GLU A 493 -8.99 -18.97 15.48
CA GLU A 493 -8.27 -20.11 16.05
C GLU A 493 -7.49 -19.76 17.33
N GLN A 494 -7.02 -18.51 17.46
CA GLN A 494 -6.19 -18.06 18.58
C GLN A 494 -6.96 -17.24 19.61
N CYS A 495 -7.98 -16.51 19.18
CA CYS A 495 -8.69 -15.53 20.02
C CYS A 495 -9.99 -16.05 20.59
N ASP A 496 -10.61 -17.06 19.95
CA ASP A 496 -11.85 -17.71 20.38
C ASP A 496 -12.97 -16.68 20.65
N PHE A 497 -13.39 -15.98 19.60
CA PHE A 497 -14.54 -15.09 19.64
C PHE A 497 -15.83 -15.88 19.67
N GLU A 498 -16.78 -15.46 20.49
CA GLU A 498 -18.15 -15.95 20.48
C GLU A 498 -18.92 -15.33 19.31
N GLU A 499 -20.06 -15.95 18.95
CA GLU A 499 -20.95 -15.43 17.93
C GLU A 499 -21.34 -13.97 18.20
N GLY A 500 -21.20 -13.09 17.22
CA GLY A 500 -21.50 -11.66 17.32
C GLY A 500 -20.44 -10.81 18.03
N GLU A 501 -19.39 -11.39 18.63
CA GLU A 501 -18.32 -10.61 19.24
C GLU A 501 -17.40 -9.94 18.23
N LEU A 502 -17.16 -10.58 17.08
CA LEU A 502 -16.39 -10.02 15.99
C LEU A 502 -17.10 -10.27 14.67
N ARG A 503 -17.51 -9.20 14.01
CA ARG A 503 -18.03 -9.21 12.65
C ARG A 503 -17.16 -8.36 11.74
N VAL A 504 -17.02 -8.81 10.51
CA VAL A 504 -16.17 -8.13 9.52
C VAL A 504 -16.97 -7.91 8.24
N ILE A 505 -17.03 -6.67 7.79
CA ILE A 505 -17.52 -6.33 6.46
C ILE A 505 -16.31 -6.41 5.51
N CYS A 506 -16.32 -7.36 4.60
CA CYS A 506 -15.31 -7.51 3.55
C CYS A 506 -15.86 -6.93 2.25
N VAL A 507 -15.14 -6.00 1.67
CA VAL A 507 -15.50 -5.32 0.43
C VAL A 507 -14.44 -5.61 -0.61
N GLU A 508 -14.85 -6.13 -1.78
CA GLU A 508 -13.95 -6.48 -2.86
C GLU A 508 -13.71 -5.29 -3.79
N ALA A 509 -12.58 -5.31 -4.48
CA ALA A 509 -12.32 -4.35 -5.53
C ALA A 509 -13.24 -4.60 -6.75
N GLN A 510 -13.64 -3.53 -7.42
CA GLN A 510 -14.41 -3.65 -8.65
C GLN A 510 -13.50 -4.13 -9.80
N PRO A 511 -13.95 -5.05 -10.66
CA PRO A 511 -13.33 -5.31 -11.97
C PRO A 511 -13.29 -4.03 -12.81
N ILE A 512 -12.25 -3.84 -13.63
CA ILE A 512 -12.08 -2.59 -14.41
C ILE A 512 -13.28 -2.28 -15.32
N LEU A 513 -13.93 -3.32 -15.84
CA LEU A 513 -15.14 -3.21 -16.66
C LEU A 513 -16.43 -3.46 -15.86
N GLY A 514 -16.34 -3.65 -14.54
CA GLY A 514 -17.48 -3.94 -13.70
C GLY A 514 -18.23 -2.68 -13.26
N SER A 515 -19.52 -2.86 -13.01
CA SER A 515 -20.42 -1.82 -12.46
C SER A 515 -20.87 -2.11 -11.03
N THR A 516 -20.45 -3.23 -10.46
CA THR A 516 -20.85 -3.70 -9.14
C THR A 516 -19.65 -3.88 -8.22
N LEU A 517 -19.91 -3.75 -6.93
CA LEU A 517 -19.02 -4.00 -5.83
C LEU A 517 -19.52 -5.25 -5.09
N HIS A 518 -18.70 -6.29 -4.98
CA HIS A 518 -19.03 -7.47 -4.17
C HIS A 518 -18.67 -7.21 -2.70
N TRP A 519 -19.55 -7.65 -1.80
CA TRP A 519 -19.33 -7.54 -0.36
C TRP A 519 -19.77 -8.80 0.37
N ARG A 520 -19.17 -9.04 1.54
CA ARG A 520 -19.52 -10.12 2.47
C ARG A 520 -19.54 -9.60 3.90
N ILE A 521 -20.45 -10.11 4.70
CA ILE A 521 -20.47 -9.95 6.16
C ILE A 521 -20.08 -11.29 6.76
N VAL A 522 -19.00 -11.28 7.53
CA VAL A 522 -18.39 -12.47 8.13
C VAL A 522 -18.44 -12.37 9.63
N ASP A 523 -18.96 -13.37 10.31
CA ASP A 523 -18.81 -13.54 11.76
C ASP A 523 -17.61 -14.45 12.03
N ALA A 524 -16.76 -14.08 12.97
CA ALA A 524 -15.53 -14.83 13.23
C ALA A 524 -15.80 -16.29 13.66
N ASN A 525 -16.90 -16.53 14.39
CA ASN A 525 -17.29 -17.86 14.85
C ASN A 525 -18.06 -18.65 13.78
N ARG A 526 -19.02 -18.00 13.09
CA ARG A 526 -19.95 -18.68 12.17
C ARG A 526 -19.48 -18.70 10.71
N GLY A 527 -18.51 -17.86 10.32
CA GLY A 527 -18.12 -17.66 8.94
C GLY A 527 -19.00 -16.64 8.21
N VAL A 528 -19.17 -16.78 6.90
CA VAL A 528 -19.97 -15.87 6.07
C VAL A 528 -21.44 -15.93 6.47
N LEU A 529 -21.98 -14.81 6.89
CA LEU A 529 -23.40 -14.65 7.24
C LEU A 529 -24.24 -14.23 6.04
N GLU A 530 -23.72 -13.29 5.28
CA GLU A 530 -24.40 -12.67 4.15
C GLU A 530 -23.39 -12.22 3.10
N GLU A 531 -23.76 -12.30 1.84
CA GLU A 531 -22.97 -11.74 0.73
C GLU A 531 -23.88 -11.12 -0.32
N GLY A 532 -23.37 -10.20 -1.10
CA GLY A 532 -24.14 -9.54 -2.14
C GLY A 532 -23.34 -8.56 -2.97
N HIS A 533 -24.05 -7.79 -3.77
CA HIS A 533 -23.48 -6.80 -4.67
C HIS A 533 -24.15 -5.44 -4.45
N ALA A 534 -23.37 -4.38 -4.57
CA ALA A 534 -23.87 -3.00 -4.60
C ALA A 534 -23.55 -2.37 -5.96
N GLN A 535 -24.49 -1.63 -6.52
CA GLN A 535 -24.28 -0.90 -7.78
C GLN A 535 -23.41 0.34 -7.52
N LEU A 536 -22.36 0.50 -8.29
CA LEU A 536 -21.46 1.68 -8.17
C LEU A 536 -22.18 2.99 -8.48
N SER A 537 -23.17 2.95 -9.40
CA SER A 537 -24.01 4.11 -9.71
C SER A 537 -24.79 4.60 -8.49
N ASP A 538 -25.26 3.68 -7.65
CA ASP A 538 -26.05 4.00 -6.45
C ASP A 538 -25.12 4.52 -5.34
N LEU A 539 -23.98 3.84 -5.13
CA LEU A 539 -22.95 4.35 -4.22
C LEU A 539 -22.46 5.75 -4.60
N ALA A 540 -22.35 6.03 -5.89
CA ALA A 540 -21.93 7.36 -6.38
C ALA A 540 -22.97 8.48 -6.11
N ARG A 541 -24.24 8.14 -5.90
CA ARG A 541 -25.30 9.09 -5.52
C ARG A 541 -25.37 9.32 -4.01
N ARG A 542 -24.91 8.37 -3.20
CA ARG A 542 -24.97 8.45 -1.74
C ARG A 542 -23.97 9.44 -1.19
N LYS A 543 -24.33 10.07 -0.08
CA LYS A 543 -23.38 10.81 0.76
C LYS A 543 -22.56 9.82 1.59
N PRO A 544 -21.36 10.19 2.08
CA PRO A 544 -20.54 9.31 2.91
C PRO A 544 -21.23 8.79 4.18
N TRP A 545 -22.22 9.51 4.69
CA TRP A 545 -22.94 9.26 5.93
C TRP A 545 -24.36 8.71 5.76
N ASP A 546 -24.81 8.46 4.53
CA ASP A 546 -26.15 7.91 4.31
C ASP A 546 -26.23 6.47 4.81
N CYS A 547 -27.16 6.19 5.73
CA CYS A 547 -27.50 4.86 6.25
C CYS A 547 -28.85 4.41 5.70
N GLY A 548 -29.05 3.07 5.57
CA GLY A 548 -30.29 2.47 5.13
C GLY A 548 -30.28 2.05 3.66
N GLU A 549 -31.39 1.48 3.19
CA GLU A 549 -31.55 0.98 1.82
C GLU A 549 -31.39 2.09 0.79
N ALA A 550 -30.91 1.72 -0.41
CA ALA A 550 -30.70 2.63 -1.53
C ALA A 550 -32.02 3.03 -2.18
#